data_44719482d8bdb653e36299785510d888
#
_entry.id   44719482d8bdb653e36299785510d888
#
_cell.length_a   1.000
_cell.length_b   1.000
_cell.length_c   1.000
_cell.angle_alpha   90.00
_cell.angle_beta   90.00
_cell.angle_gamma   90.00
#
_symmetry.space_group_name_H-M   'P 1'
#
loop_
_entity.id
_entity.type
_entity.pdbx_description
1 polymer ?
#
loop_
_entity_poly.entity_id
_entity_poly.type
_entity_poly.pdbx_seq_one_letter_code
_entity_poly.pdbx_strand_id
1 'polypeptide(L)'
;GEHPKLGHRYESKLAFQVRNASGTVIARSFNVPPLTDADWQPGFADLQQDNRQWRGYVLDSHESGLAVWVGERSDVRGELVDKIVRGTLVPDLLGIPLMVLLVWFAIGSGLKPLDELARLIRLREPNSLQPIVLSDLPSELEPVQAALNRMLEQLHQLLAREQRFIADAAHELRTPLAVLKIHAENAMQATDPGEREQALQHLRQGVERATRLISQMLTLARLADDQQRQRSPVALLESCRDEVAELLPLALRRNQELELISDSGLPAQVEMEPGSLGMLLQNLVGNAIQHAPDGGRVLVSLQRRADQLLLRVEDSGDGVPKGDRERLLERFHTQGNSQGAGLGLSIVQRIIERHQGSLLLGDSPLGGLLVQISLPIELPATG
;
A
#
# COMPACT_ATOMS: atom_id res chain seq x y z
N GLY A 1 74.79 -55.59 -23.50
CA GLY A 1 73.38 -55.76 -23.05
C GLY A 1 72.83 -54.42 -22.57
N GLU A 2 71.90 -53.84 -23.35
CA GLU A 2 71.18 -52.62 -22.97
C GLU A 2 70.21 -52.95 -21.85
N HIS A 3 70.42 -52.29 -20.71
CA HIS A 3 69.38 -52.31 -19.63
C HIS A 3 68.29 -51.28 -19.91
N PRO A 4 67.07 -51.64 -19.76
CA PRO A 4 65.96 -50.70 -20.02
C PRO A 4 65.93 -49.57 -18.97
N LYS A 5 65.90 -48.32 -19.46
CA LYS A 5 65.61 -47.14 -18.64
C LYS A 5 64.18 -47.17 -18.13
N LEU A 6 63.95 -47.85 -17.04
CA LEU A 6 62.71 -47.77 -16.25
C LEU A 6 63.05 -46.88 -15.03
N GLY A 7 63.18 -45.61 -15.24
CA GLY A 7 63.37 -44.67 -14.15
C GLY A 7 62.18 -43.70 -14.08
N HIS A 8 61.47 -43.71 -13.00
CA HIS A 8 60.52 -42.64 -12.69
C HIS A 8 61.20 -41.27 -12.66
N ARG A 9 60.54 -40.23 -13.10
CA ARG A 9 61.04 -38.84 -13.15
C ARG A 9 61.62 -38.34 -11.81
N TYR A 10 61.34 -39.04 -10.70
CA TYR A 10 61.87 -38.78 -9.36
C TYR A 10 63.24 -39.41 -9.09
N GLU A 11 63.64 -40.50 -9.78
CA GLU A 11 64.93 -41.15 -9.59
C GLU A 11 66.10 -40.27 -10.01
N SER A 12 65.89 -39.31 -10.89
CA SER A 12 66.89 -38.35 -11.30
C SER A 12 67.19 -37.25 -10.25
N LYS A 13 66.42 -37.21 -9.18
CA LYS A 13 66.50 -36.17 -8.13
C LYS A 13 67.19 -36.66 -6.84
N LEU A 14 67.30 -37.99 -6.68
CA LEU A 14 68.07 -38.64 -5.60
C LEU A 14 69.36 -39.17 -6.13
N ALA A 15 70.39 -38.99 -5.38
CA ALA A 15 71.71 -39.52 -5.71
C ALA A 15 72.34 -40.25 -4.51
N PHE A 16 73.05 -41.29 -4.76
CA PHE A 16 73.79 -41.98 -3.72
C PHE A 16 75.19 -42.38 -4.22
N GLN A 17 76.12 -42.46 -3.31
CA GLN A 17 77.46 -42.98 -3.55
C GLN A 17 77.94 -43.76 -2.33
N VAL A 18 78.49 -44.94 -2.57
CA VAL A 18 79.05 -45.82 -1.56
C VAL A 18 80.54 -45.95 -1.77
N ARG A 19 81.35 -45.78 -0.72
CA ARG A 19 82.78 -46.01 -0.74
C ARG A 19 83.22 -46.95 0.39
N ASN A 20 84.33 -47.64 0.19
CA ASN A 20 84.91 -48.48 1.20
C ASN A 20 85.90 -47.68 2.13
N ALA A 21 86.45 -48.35 3.15
CA ALA A 21 87.40 -47.73 4.10
C ALA A 21 88.67 -47.19 3.46
N SER A 22 89.01 -47.64 2.24
CA SER A 22 90.20 -47.14 1.47
C SER A 22 89.85 -45.90 0.62
N GLY A 23 88.61 -45.37 0.67
CA GLY A 23 88.13 -44.25 -0.14
C GLY A 23 87.69 -44.61 -1.58
N THR A 24 87.74 -45.90 -1.96
CA THR A 24 87.37 -46.34 -3.30
C THR A 24 85.85 -46.40 -3.46
N VAL A 25 85.28 -45.82 -4.54
CA VAL A 25 83.82 -45.83 -4.85
C VAL A 25 83.40 -47.22 -5.32
N ILE A 26 82.57 -47.88 -4.59
CA ILE A 26 81.99 -49.20 -4.90
C ILE A 26 80.75 -49.11 -5.80
N ALA A 27 79.90 -48.16 -5.50
CA ALA A 27 78.64 -47.94 -6.23
C ALA A 27 78.25 -46.47 -6.21
N ARG A 28 77.66 -45.97 -7.29
CA ARG A 28 77.11 -44.60 -7.38
C ARG A 28 75.98 -44.56 -8.33
N SER A 29 75.05 -43.64 -8.07
CA SER A 29 73.99 -43.28 -9.02
C SER A 29 74.58 -42.37 -10.12
N PHE A 30 73.94 -42.35 -11.28
CA PHE A 30 74.36 -41.60 -12.45
C PHE A 30 74.45 -40.06 -12.22
N ASN A 31 73.64 -39.53 -11.35
CA ASN A 31 73.46 -38.11 -11.10
C ASN A 31 74.12 -37.59 -9.81
N VAL A 32 75.04 -38.36 -9.24
CA VAL A 32 75.85 -37.93 -8.07
C VAL A 32 76.72 -36.75 -8.41
N PRO A 33 76.65 -35.65 -7.64
CA PRO A 33 77.58 -34.56 -7.81
C PRO A 33 79.01 -35.01 -7.49
N PRO A 34 80.03 -34.44 -8.08
CA PRO A 34 81.36 -34.73 -7.68
C PRO A 34 81.61 -34.37 -6.21
N LEU A 35 81.80 -35.40 -5.38
CA LEU A 35 81.99 -35.28 -3.94
C LEU A 35 83.52 -35.20 -3.66
N THR A 36 83.89 -34.25 -2.82
CA THR A 36 85.27 -34.11 -2.28
C THR A 36 85.38 -34.89 -0.96
N ASP A 37 86.61 -35.12 -0.47
CA ASP A 37 86.80 -35.80 0.81
C ASP A 37 86.20 -35.06 2.00
N ALA A 38 86.09 -33.75 1.90
CA ALA A 38 85.42 -32.92 2.92
C ALA A 38 83.88 -33.20 3.02
N ASP A 39 83.28 -33.66 1.93
CA ASP A 39 81.80 -33.93 1.86
C ASP A 39 81.44 -35.29 2.49
N TRP A 40 82.36 -36.04 2.98
CA TRP A 40 82.15 -37.33 3.60
C TRP A 40 82.20 -37.32 5.14
N GLN A 41 81.94 -36.16 5.72
CA GLN A 41 81.74 -36.08 7.18
C GLN A 41 80.38 -36.64 7.57
N PRO A 42 80.31 -37.50 8.59
CA PRO A 42 79.01 -38.03 8.99
C PRO A 42 78.00 -36.93 9.34
N GLY A 43 76.77 -37.06 8.85
CA GLY A 43 75.71 -36.09 9.10
C GLY A 43 75.19 -35.42 7.83
N PHE A 44 74.41 -34.37 8.00
CA PHE A 44 73.83 -33.56 6.90
C PHE A 44 74.89 -32.57 6.39
N ALA A 45 75.01 -32.47 5.08
CA ALA A 45 75.80 -31.46 4.41
C ALA A 45 75.08 -30.90 3.20
N ASP A 46 75.03 -29.57 3.05
CA ASP A 46 74.52 -28.92 1.88
C ASP A 46 75.69 -28.67 0.88
N LEU A 47 75.50 -29.17 -0.33
CA LEU A 47 76.44 -29.04 -1.42
C LEU A 47 75.87 -28.15 -2.51
N GLN A 48 76.61 -27.16 -2.95
CA GLN A 48 76.27 -26.31 -4.08
C GLN A 48 77.24 -26.59 -5.25
N GLN A 49 76.67 -27.21 -6.29
CA GLN A 49 77.49 -27.53 -7.46
C GLN A 49 76.67 -27.38 -8.76
N ASP A 50 77.25 -26.81 -9.78
CA ASP A 50 76.64 -26.57 -11.09
C ASP A 50 75.32 -25.84 -11.01
N ASN A 51 75.26 -24.84 -10.16
CA ASN A 51 74.04 -24.06 -9.88
C ASN A 51 72.83 -24.89 -9.30
N ARG A 52 73.16 -26.06 -8.74
CA ARG A 52 72.20 -26.96 -8.10
C ARG A 52 72.58 -27.14 -6.65
N GLN A 53 71.60 -27.08 -5.79
CA GLN A 53 71.78 -27.33 -4.36
C GLN A 53 71.36 -28.76 -4.04
N TRP A 54 72.25 -29.47 -3.40
CA TRP A 54 72.01 -30.81 -2.91
C TRP A 54 72.06 -30.79 -1.40
N ARG A 55 71.15 -31.46 -0.76
CA ARG A 55 71.24 -31.78 0.66
C ARG A 55 71.53 -33.23 0.81
N GLY A 56 72.73 -33.52 1.23
CA GLY A 56 73.30 -34.86 1.40
C GLY A 56 73.25 -35.26 2.88
N TYR A 57 73.24 -36.57 3.07
CA TYR A 57 73.45 -37.21 4.37
C TYR A 57 74.48 -38.29 4.20
N VAL A 58 75.54 -38.29 5.05
CA VAL A 58 76.54 -39.30 5.09
C VAL A 58 76.35 -40.23 6.27
N LEU A 59 76.22 -41.53 5.98
CA LEU A 59 76.18 -42.58 6.97
C LEU A 59 77.54 -43.35 6.88
N ASP A 60 78.32 -43.27 7.95
CA ASP A 60 79.52 -44.04 8.08
C ASP A 60 79.30 -45.26 9.00
N SER A 61 79.43 -46.46 8.48
CA SER A 61 79.24 -47.69 9.21
C SER A 61 80.63 -48.29 9.57
N HIS A 62 81.08 -48.06 10.76
CA HIS A 62 82.37 -48.59 11.30
C HIS A 62 82.43 -50.10 11.28
N GLU A 63 81.26 -50.81 11.41
CA GLU A 63 81.19 -52.29 11.42
C GLU A 63 81.41 -52.89 10.04
N SER A 64 80.91 -52.24 8.97
CA SER A 64 81.04 -52.76 7.60
C SER A 64 82.17 -52.15 6.82
N GLY A 65 82.84 -51.14 7.33
CA GLY A 65 83.83 -50.36 6.64
C GLY A 65 83.33 -49.63 5.37
N LEU A 66 82.04 -49.34 5.33
CA LEU A 66 81.42 -48.68 4.20
C LEU A 66 80.85 -47.34 4.64
N ALA A 67 81.11 -46.31 3.82
CA ALA A 67 80.45 -45.03 3.96
C ALA A 67 79.46 -44.79 2.79
N VAL A 68 78.24 -44.35 3.09
CA VAL A 68 77.21 -44.11 2.13
C VAL A 68 76.77 -42.62 2.20
N TRP A 69 76.86 -41.96 1.07
CA TRP A 69 76.35 -40.63 0.89
C TRP A 69 75.02 -40.73 0.11
N VAL A 70 73.93 -40.10 0.62
CA VAL A 70 72.65 -39.99 -0.07
C VAL A 70 72.25 -38.53 -0.11
N GLY A 71 71.98 -38.00 -1.28
CA GLY A 71 71.62 -36.62 -1.45
C GLY A 71 70.34 -36.42 -2.28
N GLU A 72 69.58 -35.40 -1.90
CA GLU A 72 68.37 -34.94 -2.63
C GLU A 72 68.62 -33.51 -3.15
N ARG A 73 68.17 -33.23 -4.35
CA ARG A 73 68.26 -31.88 -4.93
C ARG A 73 67.25 -30.97 -4.30
N SER A 74 67.63 -29.87 -3.70
CA SER A 74 66.82 -28.89 -3.03
C SER A 74 66.00 -28.01 -3.99
N ASP A 75 66.39 -27.92 -5.27
CA ASP A 75 65.66 -27.17 -6.31
C ASP A 75 64.28 -27.73 -6.62
N VAL A 76 64.04 -28.99 -6.27
CA VAL A 76 62.73 -29.65 -6.42
C VAL A 76 61.62 -28.96 -5.59
N ARG A 77 61.99 -28.49 -4.40
CA ARG A 77 61.02 -27.75 -3.52
C ARG A 77 60.68 -26.38 -4.11
N GLY A 78 61.65 -25.71 -4.73
CA GLY A 78 61.41 -24.42 -5.39
C GLY A 78 60.47 -24.54 -6.60
N GLU A 79 60.66 -25.58 -7.46
CA GLU A 79 59.77 -25.82 -8.60
C GLU A 79 58.30 -26.12 -8.18
N LEU A 80 58.11 -26.86 -7.08
CA LEU A 80 56.78 -27.17 -6.55
C LEU A 80 56.12 -25.93 -5.97
N VAL A 81 56.86 -25.14 -5.20
CA VAL A 81 56.37 -23.88 -4.63
C VAL A 81 56.00 -22.90 -5.74
N ASP A 82 56.89 -22.75 -6.75
CA ASP A 82 56.63 -21.86 -7.89
C ASP A 82 55.38 -22.30 -8.69
N LYS A 83 55.20 -23.60 -8.86
CA LYS A 83 54.07 -24.18 -9.56
C LYS A 83 52.75 -23.98 -8.79
N ILE A 84 52.78 -24.11 -7.46
CA ILE A 84 51.65 -23.83 -6.58
C ILE A 84 51.34 -22.32 -6.57
N VAL A 85 52.37 -21.48 -6.39
CA VAL A 85 52.21 -20.02 -6.36
C VAL A 85 51.63 -19.50 -7.68
N ARG A 86 52.18 -19.93 -8.82
CA ARG A 86 51.68 -19.50 -10.14
C ARG A 86 50.31 -20.12 -10.47
N GLY A 87 50.06 -21.35 -10.02
CA GLY A 87 48.81 -22.06 -10.30
C GLY A 87 47.62 -21.60 -9.47
N THR A 88 47.84 -21.08 -8.26
CA THR A 88 46.77 -20.69 -7.32
C THR A 88 46.79 -19.20 -7.00
N LEU A 89 47.93 -18.67 -6.54
CA LEU A 89 47.99 -17.28 -6.07
C LEU A 89 47.79 -16.25 -7.20
N VAL A 90 48.31 -16.51 -8.40
CA VAL A 90 48.16 -15.55 -9.51
C VAL A 90 46.74 -15.47 -10.03
N PRO A 91 46.02 -16.59 -10.27
CA PRO A 91 44.60 -16.54 -10.64
C PRO A 91 43.75 -15.88 -9.57
N ASP A 92 43.96 -16.15 -8.27
CA ASP A 92 43.22 -15.56 -7.19
C ASP A 92 43.47 -14.05 -7.05
N LEU A 93 44.70 -13.62 -7.20
CA LEU A 93 45.08 -12.21 -7.12
C LEU A 93 44.44 -11.36 -8.24
N LEU A 94 44.21 -11.94 -9.41
CA LEU A 94 43.54 -11.28 -10.53
C LEU A 94 42.05 -11.52 -10.52
N GLY A 95 41.58 -12.70 -10.13
CA GLY A 95 40.20 -13.12 -10.15
C GLY A 95 39.34 -12.40 -9.09
N ILE A 96 39.90 -12.26 -7.88
CA ILE A 96 39.18 -11.59 -6.79
C ILE A 96 38.89 -10.11 -7.10
N PRO A 97 39.83 -9.26 -7.50
CA PRO A 97 39.57 -7.88 -7.87
C PRO A 97 38.62 -7.75 -9.07
N LEU A 98 38.77 -8.64 -10.06
CA LEU A 98 37.86 -8.66 -11.21
C LEU A 98 36.42 -8.99 -10.79
N MET A 99 36.24 -9.99 -9.92
CA MET A 99 34.93 -10.35 -9.39
C MET A 99 34.31 -9.21 -8.58
N VAL A 100 35.10 -8.56 -7.72
CA VAL A 100 34.64 -7.39 -6.95
C VAL A 100 34.20 -6.25 -7.87
N LEU A 101 34.97 -5.99 -8.93
CA LEU A 101 34.64 -4.95 -9.91
C LEU A 101 33.38 -5.28 -10.69
N LEU A 102 33.18 -6.54 -11.10
CA LEU A 102 31.95 -6.99 -11.76
C LEU A 102 30.73 -6.88 -10.85
N VAL A 103 30.84 -7.30 -9.60
CA VAL A 103 29.76 -7.17 -8.61
C VAL A 103 29.44 -5.70 -8.34
N TRP A 104 30.45 -4.86 -8.18
CA TRP A 104 30.27 -3.42 -8.00
C TRP A 104 29.55 -2.77 -9.19
N PHE A 105 29.94 -3.14 -10.42
CA PHE A 105 29.30 -2.68 -11.65
C PHE A 105 27.85 -3.19 -11.77
N ALA A 106 27.61 -4.47 -11.48
CA ALA A 106 26.28 -5.07 -11.53
C ALA A 106 25.32 -4.42 -10.53
N ILE A 107 25.77 -4.20 -9.29
CA ILE A 107 24.97 -3.52 -8.26
C ILE A 107 24.71 -2.06 -8.65
N GLY A 108 25.73 -1.35 -9.09
CA GLY A 108 25.62 0.05 -9.50
C GLY A 108 24.67 0.26 -10.68
N SER A 109 24.71 -0.62 -11.68
CA SER A 109 23.79 -0.55 -12.82
C SER A 109 22.38 -1.01 -12.47
N GLY A 110 22.24 -2.03 -11.61
CA GLY A 110 20.94 -2.53 -11.16
C GLY A 110 20.16 -1.56 -10.27
N LEU A 111 20.87 -0.70 -9.53
CA LEU A 111 20.24 0.30 -8.65
C LEU A 111 19.94 1.65 -9.33
N LYS A 112 20.47 1.91 -10.50
CA LYS A 112 20.21 3.17 -11.25
C LYS A 112 18.73 3.48 -11.45
N PRO A 113 17.86 2.52 -11.84
CA PRO A 113 16.44 2.80 -12.02
C PRO A 113 15.73 3.23 -10.74
N LEU A 114 16.18 2.72 -9.59
CA LEU A 114 15.65 3.11 -8.29
C LEU A 114 16.03 4.56 -7.94
N ASP A 115 17.25 4.95 -8.24
CA ASP A 115 17.73 6.32 -8.03
C ASP A 115 17.01 7.32 -8.95
N GLU A 116 16.71 6.90 -10.18
CA GLU A 116 15.95 7.68 -11.13
C GLU A 116 14.48 7.84 -10.71
N LEU A 117 13.85 6.76 -10.23
CA LEU A 117 12.52 6.81 -9.63
C LEU A 117 12.48 7.75 -8.42
N ALA A 118 13.44 7.64 -7.52
CA ALA A 118 13.56 8.51 -6.36
C ALA A 118 13.76 9.99 -6.75
N ARG A 119 14.53 10.25 -7.80
CA ARG A 119 14.75 11.59 -8.35
C ARG A 119 13.48 12.17 -8.94
N LEU A 120 12.75 11.38 -9.74
CA LEU A 120 11.46 11.80 -10.32
C LEU A 120 10.44 12.16 -9.23
N ILE A 121 10.39 11.38 -8.15
CA ILE A 121 9.51 11.66 -7.01
C ILE A 121 9.93 12.95 -6.29
N ARG A 122 11.24 13.15 -6.04
CA ARG A 122 11.74 14.35 -5.32
C ARG A 122 11.60 15.65 -6.12
N LEU A 123 11.80 15.58 -7.43
CA LEU A 123 11.74 16.76 -8.31
C LEU A 123 10.30 17.09 -8.76
N ARG A 124 9.34 16.28 -8.33
CA ARG A 124 7.96 16.47 -8.74
C ARG A 124 7.35 17.68 -8.04
N GLU A 125 6.62 18.47 -8.81
CA GLU A 125 5.82 19.54 -8.24
C GLU A 125 4.75 18.96 -7.30
N PRO A 126 4.47 19.59 -6.16
CA PRO A 126 3.53 19.07 -5.16
C PRO A 126 2.13 18.75 -5.70
N ASN A 127 1.72 19.43 -6.76
CA ASN A 127 0.39 19.29 -7.37
C ASN A 127 0.37 18.41 -8.63
N SER A 128 1.50 17.85 -9.04
CA SER A 128 1.57 16.99 -10.23
C SER A 128 1.19 15.55 -9.85
N LEU A 129 0.01 15.10 -10.23
CA LEU A 129 -0.52 13.76 -10.00
C LEU A 129 -0.46 12.86 -11.24
N GLN A 130 0.31 13.26 -12.29
CA GLN A 130 0.46 12.48 -13.51
C GLN A 130 1.15 11.14 -13.22
N PRO A 131 0.87 10.07 -13.96
CA PRO A 131 1.55 8.80 -13.79
C PRO A 131 3.06 8.92 -13.96
N ILE A 132 3.82 8.16 -13.19
CA ILE A 132 5.26 8.03 -13.36
C ILE A 132 5.49 6.94 -14.38
N VAL A 133 6.17 7.27 -15.49
CA VAL A 133 6.54 6.33 -16.54
C VAL A 133 8.05 6.33 -16.66
N LEU A 134 8.67 5.16 -16.46
CA LEU A 134 10.08 4.88 -16.71
C LEU A 134 10.16 3.91 -17.89
N SER A 135 10.96 4.23 -18.89
CA SER A 135 11.04 3.47 -20.15
C SER A 135 11.81 2.16 -20.03
N ASP A 136 12.78 2.07 -19.10
CA ASP A 136 13.68 0.94 -18.92
C ASP A 136 13.66 0.45 -17.46
N LEU A 137 12.46 0.06 -16.98
CA LEU A 137 12.29 -0.43 -15.62
C LEU A 137 12.52 -1.95 -15.58
N PRO A 138 13.39 -2.45 -14.68
CA PRO A 138 13.47 -3.89 -14.40
C PRO A 138 12.11 -4.46 -13.97
N SER A 139 11.83 -5.69 -14.38
CA SER A 139 10.58 -6.39 -14.06
C SER A 139 10.26 -6.45 -12.58
N GLU A 140 11.30 -6.46 -11.73
CA GLU A 140 11.19 -6.46 -10.27
C GLU A 140 10.65 -5.14 -9.71
N LEU A 141 10.80 -4.04 -10.44
CA LEU A 141 10.32 -2.70 -10.03
C LEU A 141 8.97 -2.32 -10.65
N GLU A 142 8.50 -3.02 -11.68
CA GLU A 142 7.18 -2.80 -12.29
C GLU A 142 6.02 -2.82 -11.27
N PRO A 143 5.97 -3.77 -10.31
CA PRO A 143 4.92 -3.77 -9.29
C PRO A 143 4.94 -2.54 -8.40
N VAL A 144 6.13 -2.00 -8.11
CA VAL A 144 6.31 -0.78 -7.29
C VAL A 144 5.80 0.44 -8.05
N GLN A 145 6.16 0.58 -9.33
CA GLN A 145 5.67 1.65 -10.19
C GLN A 145 4.14 1.59 -10.32
N ALA A 146 3.58 0.39 -10.55
CA ALA A 146 2.14 0.20 -10.65
C ALA A 146 1.40 0.52 -9.35
N ALA A 147 1.96 0.17 -8.19
CA ALA A 147 1.39 0.51 -6.88
C ALA A 147 1.41 2.02 -6.63
N LEU A 148 2.53 2.67 -6.96
CA LEU A 148 2.67 4.13 -6.83
C LEU A 148 1.70 4.88 -7.77
N ASN A 149 1.58 4.45 -9.03
CA ASN A 149 0.64 5.06 -9.97
C ASN A 149 -0.81 4.87 -9.54
N ARG A 150 -1.17 3.72 -8.96
CA ARG A 150 -2.50 3.51 -8.36
C ARG A 150 -2.76 4.48 -7.20
N MET A 151 -1.76 4.69 -6.33
CA MET A 151 -1.87 5.65 -5.22
C MET A 151 -2.03 7.08 -5.73
N LEU A 152 -1.27 7.49 -6.76
CA LEU A 152 -1.39 8.80 -7.39
C LEU A 152 -2.77 9.01 -8.02
N GLU A 153 -3.29 8.00 -8.69
CA GLU A 153 -4.64 8.05 -9.29
C GLU A 153 -5.72 8.18 -8.20
N GLN A 154 -5.62 7.41 -7.11
CA GLN A 154 -6.55 7.53 -5.98
C GLN A 154 -6.50 8.94 -5.36
N LEU A 155 -5.31 9.49 -5.18
CA LEU A 155 -5.13 10.84 -4.67
C LEU A 155 -5.72 11.89 -5.63
N HIS A 156 -5.48 11.73 -6.95
CA HIS A 156 -6.07 12.60 -7.97
C HIS A 156 -7.60 12.59 -7.91
N GLN A 157 -8.19 11.42 -7.85
CA GLN A 157 -9.65 11.28 -7.75
C GLN A 157 -10.20 11.90 -6.47
N LEU A 158 -9.48 11.76 -5.35
CA LEU A 158 -9.88 12.35 -4.06
C LEU A 158 -9.84 13.88 -4.14
N LEU A 159 -8.75 14.47 -4.61
CA LEU A 159 -8.62 15.92 -4.76
C LEU A 159 -9.61 16.50 -5.78
N ALA A 160 -9.85 15.79 -6.89
CA ALA A 160 -10.84 16.20 -7.87
C ALA A 160 -12.28 16.16 -7.31
N ARG A 161 -12.58 15.23 -6.39
CA ARG A 161 -13.87 15.18 -5.68
C ARG A 161 -13.99 16.33 -4.68
N GLU A 162 -12.92 16.62 -3.95
CA GLU A 162 -12.87 17.73 -2.99
C GLU A 162 -13.05 19.09 -3.68
N GLN A 163 -12.31 19.32 -4.77
CA GLN A 163 -12.42 20.58 -5.55
C GLN A 163 -13.84 20.75 -6.12
N ARG A 164 -14.43 19.68 -6.65
CA ARG A 164 -15.83 19.73 -7.11
C ARG A 164 -16.78 20.07 -5.98
N PHE A 165 -16.63 19.44 -4.82
CA PHE A 165 -17.45 19.72 -3.65
C PHE A 165 -17.36 21.20 -3.22
N ILE A 166 -16.15 21.78 -3.19
CA ILE A 166 -15.96 23.20 -2.84
C ILE A 166 -16.62 24.12 -3.89
N ALA A 167 -16.45 23.81 -5.17
CA ALA A 167 -17.05 24.59 -6.26
C ALA A 167 -18.57 24.57 -6.21
N ASP A 168 -19.15 23.39 -6.05
CA ASP A 168 -20.61 23.19 -5.94
C ASP A 168 -21.16 23.86 -4.69
N ALA A 169 -20.48 23.72 -3.54
CA ALA A 169 -20.85 24.40 -2.30
C ALA A 169 -20.88 25.92 -2.45
N ALA A 170 -19.85 26.48 -3.10
CA ALA A 170 -19.77 27.92 -3.35
C ALA A 170 -20.91 28.38 -4.28
N HIS A 171 -21.26 27.59 -5.29
CA HIS A 171 -22.36 27.90 -6.21
C HIS A 171 -23.72 27.87 -5.50
N GLU A 172 -23.97 26.81 -4.73
CA GLU A 172 -25.22 26.62 -4.00
C GLU A 172 -25.42 27.59 -2.83
N LEU A 173 -24.35 28.13 -2.26
CA LEU A 173 -24.42 29.21 -1.27
C LEU A 173 -24.66 30.57 -1.90
N ARG A 174 -24.16 30.83 -3.10
CA ARG A 174 -24.32 32.14 -3.76
C ARG A 174 -25.80 32.44 -4.06
N THR A 175 -26.57 31.44 -4.49
CA THR A 175 -27.95 31.60 -4.85
C THR A 175 -28.85 32.07 -3.67
N PRO A 176 -28.90 31.39 -2.50
CA PRO A 176 -29.66 31.85 -1.38
C PRO A 176 -29.20 33.20 -0.84
N LEU A 177 -27.89 33.47 -0.84
CA LEU A 177 -27.37 34.77 -0.41
C LEU A 177 -27.83 35.91 -1.32
N ALA A 178 -27.91 35.69 -2.64
CA ALA A 178 -28.44 36.68 -3.57
C ALA A 178 -29.93 36.93 -3.31
N VAL A 179 -30.71 35.88 -3.07
CA VAL A 179 -32.16 36.00 -2.74
C VAL A 179 -32.36 36.72 -1.41
N LEU A 180 -31.55 36.38 -0.40
CA LEU A 180 -31.60 37.11 0.91
C LEU A 180 -31.32 38.59 0.76
N LYS A 181 -30.31 38.95 -0.08
CA LYS A 181 -30.01 40.35 -0.37
C LYS A 181 -31.17 41.08 -1.00
N ILE A 182 -31.83 40.48 -1.99
CA ILE A 182 -33.00 41.06 -2.64
C ILE A 182 -34.16 41.28 -1.63
N HIS A 183 -34.47 40.30 -0.78
CA HIS A 183 -35.54 40.47 0.23
C HIS A 183 -35.16 41.51 1.27
N ALA A 184 -33.90 41.63 1.66
CA ALA A 184 -33.44 42.67 2.55
C ALA A 184 -33.59 44.09 1.91
N GLU A 185 -33.19 44.25 0.64
CA GLU A 185 -33.35 45.49 -0.11
C GLU A 185 -34.84 45.85 -0.27
N ASN A 186 -35.70 44.89 -0.59
CA ASN A 186 -37.14 45.11 -0.66
C ASN A 186 -37.74 45.53 0.67
N ALA A 187 -37.32 44.90 1.80
CA ALA A 187 -37.79 45.33 3.13
C ALA A 187 -37.33 46.76 3.51
N MET A 188 -36.14 47.14 3.06
CA MET A 188 -35.62 48.50 3.30
C MET A 188 -36.32 49.58 2.45
N GLN A 189 -36.76 49.22 1.24
CA GLN A 189 -37.38 50.15 0.29
C GLN A 189 -38.90 50.16 0.41
N ALA A 190 -39.53 49.19 1.08
CA ALA A 190 -40.98 49.12 1.23
C ALA A 190 -41.53 50.29 2.01
N THR A 191 -42.44 51.00 1.39
CA THR A 191 -43.18 52.13 2.00
C THR A 191 -44.47 51.64 2.70
N ASP A 192 -45.05 50.55 2.20
CA ASP A 192 -46.18 49.91 2.85
C ASP A 192 -45.75 48.95 3.96
N PRO A 193 -46.36 49.03 5.16
CA PRO A 193 -46.06 48.11 6.26
C PRO A 193 -46.28 46.65 5.93
N GLY A 194 -47.32 46.33 5.10
CA GLY A 194 -47.63 44.95 4.69
C GLY A 194 -46.55 44.34 3.75
N GLU A 195 -46.08 45.12 2.78
CA GLU A 195 -44.98 44.72 1.90
C GLU A 195 -43.68 44.50 2.68
N ARG A 196 -43.41 45.37 3.66
CA ARG A 196 -42.25 45.22 4.53
C ARG A 196 -42.28 43.92 5.33
N GLU A 197 -43.43 43.62 5.94
CA GLU A 197 -43.65 42.40 6.72
C GLU A 197 -43.47 41.14 5.86
N GLN A 198 -44.03 41.13 4.65
CA GLN A 198 -43.84 40.03 3.69
C GLN A 198 -42.37 39.85 3.30
N ALA A 199 -41.65 40.94 3.00
CA ALA A 199 -40.22 40.88 2.67
C ALA A 199 -39.37 40.33 3.85
N LEU A 200 -39.69 40.72 5.10
CA LEU A 200 -39.06 40.19 6.29
C LEU A 200 -39.39 38.72 6.53
N GLN A 201 -40.61 38.28 6.26
CA GLN A 201 -40.97 36.85 6.33
C GLN A 201 -40.21 36.02 5.30
N HIS A 202 -40.10 36.48 4.06
CA HIS A 202 -39.29 35.82 3.03
C HIS A 202 -37.78 35.81 3.39
N LEU A 203 -37.28 36.91 3.97
CA LEU A 203 -35.89 36.95 4.46
C LEU A 203 -35.68 35.89 5.53
N ARG A 204 -36.55 35.78 6.54
CA ARG A 204 -36.47 34.76 7.58
C ARG A 204 -36.45 33.34 7.01
N GLN A 205 -37.37 33.02 6.09
CA GLN A 205 -37.44 31.73 5.42
C GLN A 205 -36.14 31.44 4.61
N GLY A 206 -35.58 32.47 3.96
CA GLY A 206 -34.32 32.38 3.25
C GLY A 206 -33.13 32.06 4.16
N VAL A 207 -33.08 32.71 5.34
CA VAL A 207 -32.03 32.40 6.36
C VAL A 207 -32.16 30.97 6.85
N GLU A 208 -33.39 30.50 7.17
CA GLU A 208 -33.61 29.11 7.60
C GLU A 208 -33.19 28.08 6.53
N ARG A 209 -33.42 28.39 5.23
CA ARG A 209 -32.96 27.53 4.13
C ARG A 209 -31.43 27.51 4.02
N ALA A 210 -30.79 28.68 4.07
CA ALA A 210 -29.33 28.76 4.01
C ALA A 210 -28.68 28.05 5.20
N THR A 211 -29.22 28.17 6.40
CA THR A 211 -28.72 27.47 7.59
C THR A 211 -28.81 25.95 7.44
N ARG A 212 -29.95 25.44 6.92
CA ARG A 212 -30.07 23.98 6.63
C ARG A 212 -29.08 23.51 5.60
N LEU A 213 -28.87 24.26 4.54
CA LEU A 213 -27.87 23.92 3.51
C LEU A 213 -26.47 23.83 4.11
N ILE A 214 -26.05 24.83 4.91
CA ILE A 214 -24.75 24.81 5.60
C ILE A 214 -24.62 23.59 6.52
N SER A 215 -25.66 23.28 7.29
CA SER A 215 -25.67 22.11 8.19
C SER A 215 -25.53 20.78 7.41
N GLN A 216 -26.20 20.66 6.27
CA GLN A 216 -26.07 19.50 5.38
C GLN A 216 -24.65 19.38 4.78
N MET A 217 -24.05 20.50 4.36
CA MET A 217 -22.67 20.51 3.86
C MET A 217 -21.67 20.11 4.94
N LEU A 218 -21.82 20.63 6.16
CA LEU A 218 -20.97 20.26 7.30
C LEU A 218 -21.13 18.77 7.64
N THR A 219 -22.33 18.22 7.55
CA THR A 219 -22.61 16.80 7.74
C THR A 219 -21.89 15.96 6.68
N LEU A 220 -21.98 16.35 5.40
CA LEU A 220 -21.25 15.65 4.32
C LEU A 220 -19.73 15.73 4.50
N ALA A 221 -19.21 16.88 4.90
CA ALA A 221 -17.77 17.03 5.17
C ALA A 221 -17.32 16.12 6.32
N ARG A 222 -18.11 16.02 7.40
CA ARG A 222 -17.83 15.10 8.52
C ARG A 222 -17.94 13.62 8.14
N LEU A 223 -18.86 13.29 7.24
CA LEU A 223 -19.02 11.93 6.72
C LEU A 223 -17.95 11.57 5.69
N ALA A 224 -17.29 12.55 5.08
CA ALA A 224 -16.16 12.34 4.18
C ALA A 224 -14.86 11.98 4.93
N ASP A 225 -14.76 12.35 6.19
CA ASP A 225 -13.63 11.95 7.06
C ASP A 225 -13.78 10.46 7.40
N ASP A 226 -12.83 9.67 6.86
CA ASP A 226 -12.82 8.19 6.96
C ASP A 226 -12.37 7.67 8.36
N GLN A 227 -12.23 8.56 9.35
CA GLN A 227 -12.02 8.12 10.72
C GLN A 227 -13.26 7.34 11.16
N GLN A 228 -13.13 6.01 11.21
CA GLN A 228 -14.14 5.10 11.73
C GLN A 228 -14.55 5.56 13.14
N ARG A 229 -15.68 6.23 13.23
CA ARG A 229 -16.25 6.52 14.54
C ARG A 229 -16.63 5.19 15.17
N GLN A 230 -16.27 5.04 16.42
CA GLN A 230 -16.62 3.88 17.21
C GLN A 230 -18.15 3.68 17.14
N ARG A 231 -18.59 2.52 16.67
CA ARG A 231 -20.01 2.14 16.71
C ARG A 231 -20.40 1.96 18.17
N SER A 232 -21.64 2.26 18.48
CA SER A 232 -22.21 2.12 19.81
C SER A 232 -23.61 1.53 19.73
N PRO A 233 -24.07 0.84 20.78
CA PRO A 233 -25.43 0.34 20.85
C PRO A 233 -26.45 1.47 20.74
N VAL A 234 -27.35 1.39 19.75
CA VAL A 234 -28.46 2.33 19.54
C VAL A 234 -29.77 1.60 19.77
N ALA A 235 -30.61 2.13 20.63
CA ALA A 235 -31.98 1.63 20.87
C ALA A 235 -32.83 1.95 19.63
N LEU A 236 -32.92 0.95 18.71
CA LEU A 236 -33.43 1.17 17.34
C LEU A 236 -34.80 1.78 17.27
N LEU A 237 -35.78 1.12 17.89
CA LEU A 237 -37.21 1.55 17.80
C LEU A 237 -37.45 2.84 18.56
N GLU A 238 -36.83 3.00 19.73
CA GLU A 238 -36.95 4.21 20.55
C GLU A 238 -36.39 5.43 19.80
N SER A 239 -35.16 5.31 19.30
CA SER A 239 -34.53 6.38 18.49
C SER A 239 -35.35 6.71 17.23
N CYS A 240 -35.93 5.71 16.55
CA CYS A 240 -36.77 5.99 15.39
C CYS A 240 -38.05 6.75 15.79
N ARG A 241 -38.66 6.41 16.94
CA ARG A 241 -39.87 7.12 17.44
C ARG A 241 -39.54 8.56 17.78
N ASP A 242 -38.44 8.81 18.46
CA ASP A 242 -38.01 10.15 18.84
C ASP A 242 -37.77 11.03 17.61
N GLU A 243 -37.02 10.54 16.63
CA GLU A 243 -36.74 11.28 15.38
C GLU A 243 -38.01 11.54 14.54
N VAL A 244 -38.92 10.56 14.42
CA VAL A 244 -40.17 10.75 13.72
C VAL A 244 -41.09 11.73 14.47
N ALA A 245 -41.08 11.71 15.82
CA ALA A 245 -41.84 12.65 16.63
C ALA A 245 -41.32 14.09 16.47
N GLU A 246 -40.00 14.30 16.32
CA GLU A 246 -39.46 15.62 16.03
C GLU A 246 -39.90 16.18 14.66
N LEU A 247 -40.17 15.32 13.69
CA LEU A 247 -40.63 15.71 12.36
C LEU A 247 -42.18 15.87 12.25
N LEU A 248 -42.93 15.36 13.22
CA LEU A 248 -44.39 15.43 13.23
C LEU A 248 -44.96 16.86 13.11
N PRO A 249 -44.43 17.91 13.78
CA PRO A 249 -44.89 19.26 13.60
C PRO A 249 -44.78 19.79 12.16
N LEU A 250 -43.82 19.31 11.39
CA LEU A 250 -43.65 19.64 9.98
C LEU A 250 -44.75 19.03 9.12
N ALA A 251 -45.09 17.76 9.33
CA ALA A 251 -46.17 17.07 8.65
C ALA A 251 -47.54 17.68 8.99
N LEU A 252 -47.78 17.99 10.29
CA LEU A 252 -49.03 18.60 10.76
C LEU A 252 -49.28 19.98 10.15
N ARG A 253 -48.27 20.79 9.91
CA ARG A 253 -48.41 22.10 9.23
C ARG A 253 -48.95 21.97 7.80
N ARG A 254 -48.76 20.81 7.18
CA ARG A 254 -49.25 20.48 5.84
C ARG A 254 -50.42 19.54 5.82
N ASN A 255 -51.08 19.33 6.98
CA ASN A 255 -52.17 18.38 7.20
C ASN A 255 -51.85 16.96 6.71
N GLN A 256 -50.56 16.54 6.72
CA GLN A 256 -50.12 15.23 6.28
C GLN A 256 -50.18 14.21 7.42
N GLU A 257 -50.47 12.95 7.06
CA GLU A 257 -50.39 11.80 7.96
C GLU A 257 -48.96 11.24 7.97
N LEU A 258 -48.32 11.22 9.14
CA LEU A 258 -47.02 10.61 9.35
C LEU A 258 -47.15 9.39 10.26
N GLU A 259 -46.85 8.21 9.74
CA GLU A 259 -47.02 6.93 10.42
C GLU A 259 -45.69 6.18 10.55
N LEU A 260 -45.47 5.55 11.72
CA LEU A 260 -44.32 4.66 11.95
C LEU A 260 -44.84 3.26 12.27
N ILE A 261 -44.48 2.28 11.42
CA ILE A 261 -44.80 0.86 11.60
C ILE A 261 -43.52 0.07 11.87
N SER A 262 -43.58 -0.85 12.82
CA SER A 262 -42.45 -1.70 13.15
C SER A 262 -42.87 -3.14 13.36
N ASP A 263 -42.07 -4.08 12.89
CA ASP A 263 -42.22 -5.51 13.15
C ASP A 263 -41.87 -5.85 14.60
N SER A 264 -42.54 -6.84 15.16
CA SER A 264 -42.30 -7.34 16.52
C SER A 264 -40.93 -8.09 16.68
N GLY A 265 -40.29 -8.44 15.58
CA GLY A 265 -39.01 -9.17 15.55
C GLY A 265 -37.77 -8.28 15.47
N LEU A 266 -37.87 -6.97 15.65
CA LEU A 266 -36.75 -6.07 15.63
C LEU A 266 -35.85 -6.27 16.86
N PRO A 267 -34.49 -6.20 16.69
CA PRO A 267 -33.58 -6.18 17.84
C PRO A 267 -33.80 -4.91 18.66
N ALA A 268 -33.67 -5.02 19.97
CA ALA A 268 -33.79 -3.86 20.86
C ALA A 268 -32.70 -2.82 20.61
N GLN A 269 -31.50 -3.29 20.30
CA GLN A 269 -30.34 -2.46 20.03
C GLN A 269 -29.57 -2.97 18.80
N VAL A 270 -28.96 -2.07 18.06
CA VAL A 270 -28.06 -2.33 16.92
C VAL A 270 -26.79 -1.49 17.08
N GLU A 271 -25.66 -2.03 16.62
CA GLU A 271 -24.40 -1.28 16.61
C GLU A 271 -24.37 -0.32 15.41
N MET A 272 -24.42 0.97 15.69
CA MET A 272 -24.36 2.03 14.67
C MET A 272 -23.44 3.18 15.09
N GLU A 273 -23.00 3.98 14.13
CA GLU A 273 -22.35 5.25 14.46
C GLU A 273 -23.37 6.20 15.13
N PRO A 274 -22.99 6.86 16.22
CA PRO A 274 -23.88 7.78 16.93
C PRO A 274 -24.46 8.86 16.01
N GLY A 275 -25.77 9.03 16.05
CA GLY A 275 -26.50 10.01 15.23
C GLY A 275 -26.76 9.62 13.79
N SER A 276 -26.22 8.49 13.27
CA SER A 276 -26.44 8.05 11.88
C SER A 276 -27.90 7.76 11.60
N LEU A 277 -28.60 7.10 12.53
CA LEU A 277 -30.02 6.79 12.39
C LEU A 277 -30.87 8.06 12.33
N GLY A 278 -30.63 9.04 13.21
CA GLY A 278 -31.31 10.32 13.18
C GLY A 278 -31.08 11.07 11.87
N MET A 279 -29.82 11.13 11.41
CA MET A 279 -29.52 11.76 10.12
C MET A 279 -30.19 11.07 8.93
N LEU A 280 -30.29 9.72 8.93
CA LEU A 280 -31.06 8.98 7.91
C LEU A 280 -32.52 9.37 7.91
N LEU A 281 -33.17 9.32 9.06
CA LEU A 281 -34.60 9.61 9.20
C LEU A 281 -34.90 11.07 8.89
N GLN A 282 -34.14 12.04 9.41
CA GLN A 282 -34.35 13.45 9.13
C GLN A 282 -34.25 13.77 7.63
N ASN A 283 -33.32 13.16 6.90
CA ASN A 283 -33.21 13.37 5.47
C ASN A 283 -34.29 12.65 4.68
N LEU A 284 -34.62 11.40 5.02
CA LEU A 284 -35.62 10.62 4.28
C LEU A 284 -37.02 11.10 4.55
N VAL A 285 -37.41 11.21 5.84
CA VAL A 285 -38.75 11.63 6.23
C VAL A 285 -38.98 13.10 5.92
N GLY A 286 -37.94 13.95 6.09
CA GLY A 286 -38.00 15.34 5.67
C GLY A 286 -38.24 15.50 4.17
N ASN A 287 -37.60 14.72 3.33
CA ASN A 287 -37.83 14.70 1.89
C ASN A 287 -39.26 14.20 1.57
N ALA A 288 -39.69 13.11 2.21
CA ALA A 288 -41.05 12.56 2.03
C ALA A 288 -42.13 13.61 2.37
N ILE A 289 -42.02 14.31 3.51
CA ILE A 289 -42.93 15.40 3.91
C ILE A 289 -42.92 16.55 2.89
N GLN A 290 -41.72 16.87 2.35
CA GLN A 290 -41.59 17.97 1.38
C GLN A 290 -42.26 17.65 0.04
N HIS A 291 -42.14 16.40 -0.43
CA HIS A 291 -42.63 15.98 -1.74
C HIS A 291 -44.08 15.44 -1.73
N ALA A 292 -44.57 14.98 -0.59
CA ALA A 292 -45.97 14.64 -0.45
C ALA A 292 -46.86 15.89 -0.55
N PRO A 293 -48.06 15.80 -1.18
CA PRO A 293 -48.98 16.91 -1.25
C PRO A 293 -49.54 17.27 0.15
N ASP A 294 -50.15 18.43 0.26
CA ASP A 294 -50.89 18.80 1.46
C ASP A 294 -52.07 17.84 1.67
N GLY A 295 -52.22 17.30 2.87
CA GLY A 295 -53.16 16.22 3.17
C GLY A 295 -52.67 14.83 2.72
N GLY A 296 -51.44 14.71 2.25
CA GLY A 296 -50.83 13.44 1.84
C GLY A 296 -50.38 12.56 3.00
N ARG A 297 -49.75 11.45 2.67
CA ARG A 297 -49.29 10.44 3.64
C ARG A 297 -47.82 10.15 3.50
N VAL A 298 -47.15 9.96 4.64
CA VAL A 298 -45.76 9.50 4.76
C VAL A 298 -45.71 8.30 5.71
N LEU A 299 -45.21 7.19 5.23
CA LEU A 299 -45.11 5.94 5.98
C LEU A 299 -43.65 5.56 6.18
N VAL A 300 -43.25 5.42 7.43
CA VAL A 300 -41.95 4.87 7.83
C VAL A 300 -42.16 3.46 8.32
N SER A 301 -41.44 2.49 7.78
CA SER A 301 -41.53 1.11 8.23
C SER A 301 -40.17 0.51 8.54
N LEU A 302 -40.11 -0.22 9.67
CA LEU A 302 -38.93 -0.94 10.14
C LEU A 302 -39.25 -2.42 10.17
N GLN A 303 -38.44 -3.21 9.48
CA GLN A 303 -38.57 -4.66 9.41
C GLN A 303 -37.24 -5.34 9.60
N ARG A 304 -37.25 -6.53 10.19
CA ARG A 304 -36.08 -7.42 10.20
C ARG A 304 -36.25 -8.49 9.12
N ARG A 305 -35.25 -8.61 8.26
CA ARG A 305 -35.21 -9.63 7.23
C ARG A 305 -33.90 -10.41 7.33
N ALA A 306 -33.95 -11.58 7.96
CA ALA A 306 -32.78 -12.36 8.33
C ALA A 306 -31.80 -11.53 9.18
N ASP A 307 -30.61 -11.29 8.66
CA ASP A 307 -29.55 -10.49 9.33
C ASP A 307 -29.48 -9.03 8.83
N GLN A 308 -30.59 -8.55 8.25
CA GLN A 308 -30.68 -7.17 7.77
C GLN A 308 -31.82 -6.42 8.42
N LEU A 309 -31.56 -5.17 8.75
CA LEU A 309 -32.56 -4.17 9.08
C LEU A 309 -33.04 -3.53 7.78
N LEU A 310 -34.33 -3.57 7.54
CA LEU A 310 -34.96 -2.93 6.41
C LEU A 310 -35.72 -1.70 6.91
N LEU A 311 -35.22 -0.53 6.53
CA LEU A 311 -35.88 0.76 6.76
C LEU A 311 -36.51 1.23 5.44
N ARG A 312 -37.81 1.50 5.42
CA ARG A 312 -38.49 2.04 4.26
C ARG A 312 -39.16 3.36 4.64
N VAL A 313 -39.09 4.30 3.71
CA VAL A 313 -39.84 5.56 3.77
C VAL A 313 -40.61 5.69 2.47
N GLU A 314 -41.92 5.84 2.57
CA GLU A 314 -42.87 5.88 1.47
C GLU A 314 -43.64 7.18 1.55
N ASP A 315 -43.84 7.86 0.44
CA ASP A 315 -44.65 9.06 0.34
C ASP A 315 -45.77 8.91 -0.69
N SER A 316 -46.73 9.82 -0.65
CA SER A 316 -47.84 9.93 -1.58
C SER A 316 -47.68 11.06 -2.60
N GLY A 317 -46.44 11.45 -2.89
CA GLY A 317 -46.12 12.50 -3.86
C GLY A 317 -46.27 12.04 -5.33
N ASP A 318 -45.68 12.82 -6.24
CA ASP A 318 -45.74 12.55 -7.69
C ASP A 318 -44.82 11.40 -8.12
N GLY A 319 -43.96 10.90 -7.20
CA GLY A 319 -42.96 9.87 -7.49
C GLY A 319 -41.86 10.38 -8.37
N VAL A 320 -40.98 9.44 -8.81
CA VAL A 320 -39.79 9.75 -9.65
C VAL A 320 -39.69 8.75 -10.79
N PRO A 321 -39.60 9.22 -12.05
CA PRO A 321 -39.41 8.35 -13.21
C PRO A 321 -38.17 7.47 -13.06
N LYS A 322 -38.27 6.21 -13.52
CA LYS A 322 -37.18 5.24 -13.37
C LYS A 322 -35.82 5.73 -13.92
N GLY A 323 -35.83 6.51 -15.00
CA GLY A 323 -34.64 7.05 -15.64
C GLY A 323 -33.91 8.14 -14.84
N ASP A 324 -34.63 8.79 -13.91
CA ASP A 324 -34.07 9.90 -13.10
C ASP A 324 -33.68 9.49 -11.69
N ARG A 325 -33.99 8.25 -11.26
CA ARG A 325 -33.74 7.79 -9.89
C ARG A 325 -32.26 7.75 -9.51
N GLU A 326 -31.38 7.31 -10.41
CA GLU A 326 -29.95 7.28 -10.17
C GLU A 326 -29.39 8.70 -9.96
N ARG A 327 -29.92 9.67 -10.70
CA ARG A 327 -29.49 11.07 -10.60
C ARG A 327 -29.90 11.73 -9.27
N LEU A 328 -30.95 11.22 -8.59
CA LEU A 328 -31.31 11.71 -7.25
C LEU A 328 -30.25 11.44 -6.19
N LEU A 329 -29.37 10.49 -6.44
CA LEU A 329 -28.25 10.16 -5.54
C LEU A 329 -27.03 11.08 -5.78
N GLU A 330 -27.02 11.81 -6.89
CA GLU A 330 -25.98 12.80 -7.17
C GLU A 330 -26.15 14.01 -6.25
N ARG A 331 -25.05 14.59 -5.83
CA ARG A 331 -25.04 15.78 -4.98
C ARG A 331 -25.63 16.96 -5.74
N PHE A 332 -26.44 17.79 -5.05
CA PHE A 332 -27.04 19.00 -5.61
C PHE A 332 -28.03 18.75 -6.77
N HIS A 333 -28.44 17.50 -6.97
CA HIS A 333 -29.47 17.21 -7.95
C HIS A 333 -30.84 17.36 -7.33
N THR A 334 -31.68 18.25 -7.90
CA THR A 334 -33.06 18.49 -7.49
C THR A 334 -34.01 18.31 -8.67
N GLN A 335 -35.15 17.67 -8.45
CA GLN A 335 -36.18 17.59 -9.47
C GLN A 335 -37.07 18.84 -9.42
N GLY A 336 -37.16 19.57 -10.53
CA GLY A 336 -38.06 20.73 -10.68
C GLY A 336 -37.72 21.88 -9.71
N ASN A 337 -38.81 22.59 -9.28
CA ASN A 337 -38.74 23.75 -8.37
C ASN A 337 -38.66 23.33 -6.88
N SER A 338 -38.10 22.18 -6.56
CA SER A 338 -38.02 21.70 -5.19
C SER A 338 -37.17 22.62 -4.31
N GLN A 339 -37.69 23.00 -3.13
CA GLN A 339 -37.03 23.90 -2.18
C GLN A 339 -35.85 23.28 -1.43
N GLY A 340 -35.35 22.09 -1.84
CA GLY A 340 -34.25 21.38 -1.23
C GLY A 340 -32.93 21.62 -1.95
N ALA A 341 -31.81 21.47 -1.22
CA ALA A 341 -30.43 21.62 -1.76
C ALA A 341 -29.95 20.40 -2.54
N GLY A 342 -30.75 19.34 -2.72
CA GLY A 342 -30.32 18.11 -3.37
C GLY A 342 -29.21 17.34 -2.64
N LEU A 343 -29.01 17.58 -1.33
CA LEU A 343 -27.97 16.94 -0.52
C LEU A 343 -28.50 15.80 0.35
N GLY A 344 -29.82 15.73 0.60
CA GLY A 344 -30.39 14.77 1.55
C GLY A 344 -30.11 13.30 1.20
N LEU A 345 -30.39 12.90 -0.06
CA LEU A 345 -30.15 11.52 -0.49
C LEU A 345 -28.66 11.19 -0.63
N SER A 346 -27.80 12.16 -0.93
CA SER A 346 -26.36 11.93 -0.92
C SER A 346 -25.78 11.74 0.50
N ILE A 347 -26.36 12.39 1.52
CA ILE A 347 -26.06 12.13 2.93
C ILE A 347 -26.48 10.71 3.30
N VAL A 348 -27.70 10.33 2.92
CA VAL A 348 -28.24 8.97 3.15
C VAL A 348 -27.33 7.92 2.51
N GLN A 349 -26.96 8.10 1.25
CA GLN A 349 -26.06 7.19 0.54
C GLN A 349 -24.73 7.03 1.27
N ARG A 350 -24.12 8.13 1.71
CA ARG A 350 -22.82 8.07 2.41
C ARG A 350 -22.91 7.35 3.76
N ILE A 351 -23.99 7.54 4.51
CA ILE A 351 -24.21 6.79 5.76
C ILE A 351 -24.38 5.31 5.48
N ILE A 352 -25.14 4.94 4.45
CA ILE A 352 -25.37 3.54 4.05
C ILE A 352 -24.05 2.87 3.63
N GLU A 353 -23.24 3.54 2.82
CA GLU A 353 -21.91 3.05 2.41
C GLU A 353 -21.01 2.76 3.64
N ARG A 354 -21.01 3.65 4.64
CA ARG A 354 -20.23 3.46 5.89
C ARG A 354 -20.73 2.27 6.72
N HIS A 355 -22.01 1.97 6.65
CA HIS A 355 -22.64 0.83 7.33
C HIS A 355 -22.74 -0.42 6.44
N GLN A 356 -22.07 -0.43 5.27
CA GLN A 356 -22.05 -1.56 4.33
C GLN A 356 -23.48 -2.01 3.91
N GLY A 357 -24.39 -1.08 3.87
CA GLY A 357 -25.77 -1.30 3.48
C GLY A 357 -26.01 -1.11 1.99
N SER A 358 -27.28 -1.17 1.59
CA SER A 358 -27.74 -0.89 0.23
C SER A 358 -28.96 0.01 0.23
N LEU A 359 -29.08 0.82 -0.83
CA LEU A 359 -30.19 1.74 -1.08
C LEU A 359 -30.93 1.33 -2.35
N LEU A 360 -32.25 1.32 -2.31
CA LEU A 360 -33.12 1.08 -3.45
C LEU A 360 -34.18 2.15 -3.53
N LEU A 361 -34.36 2.73 -4.71
CA LEU A 361 -35.44 3.67 -5.02
C LEU A 361 -36.50 2.96 -5.86
N GLY A 362 -37.78 3.05 -5.43
CA GLY A 362 -38.90 2.36 -6.04
C GLY A 362 -40.14 3.22 -6.14
N ASP A 363 -41.23 2.66 -6.67
CA ASP A 363 -42.54 3.27 -6.64
C ASP A 363 -43.19 2.95 -5.29
N SER A 364 -43.73 3.97 -4.64
CA SER A 364 -44.50 3.81 -3.39
C SER A 364 -45.87 3.26 -3.68
N PRO A 365 -46.38 2.31 -2.90
CA PRO A 365 -47.78 1.91 -2.92
C PRO A 365 -48.76 3.07 -2.64
N LEU A 366 -48.29 4.14 -2.02
CA LEU A 366 -49.02 5.35 -1.75
C LEU A 366 -49.12 6.30 -2.96
N GLY A 367 -48.40 5.98 -4.05
CA GLY A 367 -48.38 6.75 -5.30
C GLY A 367 -47.09 7.51 -5.57
N GLY A 368 -46.29 7.79 -4.55
CA GLY A 368 -45.07 8.58 -4.63
C GLY A 368 -43.79 7.76 -4.72
N LEU A 369 -42.73 8.19 -4.01
CA LEU A 369 -41.43 7.54 -3.98
C LEU A 369 -41.31 6.57 -2.79
N LEU A 370 -40.76 5.39 -3.04
CA LEU A 370 -40.27 4.45 -2.03
C LEU A 370 -38.76 4.56 -1.95
N VAL A 371 -38.26 4.87 -0.75
CA VAL A 371 -36.83 4.74 -0.42
C VAL A 371 -36.66 3.58 0.54
N GLN A 372 -35.97 2.54 0.10
CA GLN A 372 -35.68 1.36 0.92
C GLN A 372 -34.18 1.27 1.21
N ILE A 373 -33.85 1.15 2.48
CA ILE A 373 -32.48 0.94 2.97
C ILE A 373 -32.40 -0.42 3.62
N SER A 374 -31.36 -1.17 3.27
CA SER A 374 -31.01 -2.44 3.93
C SER A 374 -29.66 -2.28 4.62
N LEU A 375 -29.63 -2.43 5.94
CA LEU A 375 -28.41 -2.37 6.76
C LEU A 375 -28.14 -3.73 7.39
N PRO A 376 -26.89 -4.22 7.42
CA PRO A 376 -26.56 -5.42 8.18
C PRO A 376 -26.83 -5.17 9.68
N ILE A 377 -27.42 -6.15 10.36
CA ILE A 377 -27.66 -6.07 11.80
C ILE A 377 -26.37 -6.53 12.51
N GLU A 378 -25.67 -5.58 13.07
CA GLU A 378 -24.60 -5.87 14.02
C GLU A 378 -25.21 -5.75 15.43
N LEU A 379 -25.29 -6.88 16.13
CA LEU A 379 -25.79 -6.90 17.51
C LEU A 379 -24.64 -6.53 18.46
N PRO A 380 -24.92 -5.79 19.55
CA PRO A 380 -23.91 -5.52 20.57
C PRO A 380 -23.38 -6.86 21.10
N ALA A 381 -22.05 -6.92 21.32
CA ALA A 381 -21.43 -8.09 21.92
C ALA A 381 -22.10 -8.32 23.28
N THR A 382 -22.72 -9.48 23.44
CA THR A 382 -23.27 -9.91 24.72
C THR A 382 -22.11 -10.05 25.71
N GLY A 383 -21.96 -9.09 26.61
CA GLY A 383 -21.04 -9.13 27.73
C GLY A 383 -21.44 -10.16 28.79
#